data_e2acea295b38da1c98801cbbf2c60f11
#
_entry.id   e2acea295b38da1c98801cbbf2c60f11
#
_cell.length_a   1.000
_cell.length_b   1.000
_cell.length_c   1.000
_cell.angle_alpha   90.00
_cell.angle_beta   90.00
_cell.angle_gamma   90.00
#
_symmetry.space_group_name_H-M   'P 1'
#
loop_
_entity.id
_entity.type
_entity.pdbx_description
1 polymer ?
#
loop_
_entity_poly.entity_id
_entity_poly.type
_entity_poly.pdbx_seq_one_letter_code
_entity_poly.pdbx_strand_id
1 'polypeptide(L)'
;GKKALGYFSYRNITPVMEFQGLSADPTYEEAAQISAYLAEGYRDGKLDEAVIVYNHAKNAAEQRLVEQQVLPVNQQSYAELLGLKPKEEDVFAGFREKDDTVPPGDLDFEPDAESVMRYLMQAYLRNAFYFALLDSAAGEQGARRNAMKSATDNANEMVSTLTRVYNRVRQGAITTEITEIVGGAAALEE
;
A
#
# COMPACT_ATOMS: atom_id res chain seq x y z
N GLY A 1 10.04 -6.25 5.47
CA GLY A 1 10.74 -4.95 5.36
C GLY A 1 11.51 -4.59 6.62
N LYS A 2 12.39 -3.58 6.56
CA LYS A 2 13.32 -3.21 7.64
C LYS A 2 12.66 -3.03 9.02
N LYS A 3 11.47 -2.41 9.09
CA LYS A 3 10.77 -2.20 10.36
C LYS A 3 10.23 -3.51 10.95
N ALA A 4 9.69 -4.38 10.10
CA ALA A 4 9.22 -5.69 10.53
C ALA A 4 10.36 -6.57 11.02
N LEU A 5 11.50 -6.56 10.32
CA LEU A 5 12.68 -7.30 10.74
C LEU A 5 13.20 -6.84 12.10
N GLY A 6 13.25 -5.51 12.34
CA GLY A 6 13.61 -4.95 13.65
C GLY A 6 12.66 -5.40 14.77
N TYR A 7 11.35 -5.43 14.49
CA TYR A 7 10.37 -5.90 15.46
C TYR A 7 10.52 -7.40 15.76
N PHE A 8 10.68 -8.24 14.74
CA PHE A 8 10.87 -9.67 14.92
C PHE A 8 12.18 -9.99 15.65
N SER A 9 13.26 -9.29 15.33
CA SER A 9 14.54 -9.41 16.04
C SER A 9 14.39 -9.06 17.52
N TYR A 10 13.68 -7.99 17.86
CA TYR A 10 13.38 -7.62 19.26
C TYR A 10 12.57 -8.69 19.99
N ARG A 11 11.68 -9.39 19.29
CA ARG A 11 10.88 -10.50 19.84
C ARG A 11 11.58 -11.87 19.81
N ASN A 12 12.82 -11.94 19.35
CA ASN A 12 13.57 -13.18 19.14
C ASN A 12 12.84 -14.17 18.20
N ILE A 13 12.12 -13.64 17.20
CA ILE A 13 11.47 -14.42 16.16
C ILE A 13 12.34 -14.33 14.91
N THR A 14 12.83 -15.47 14.43
CA THR A 14 13.62 -15.53 13.19
C THR A 14 12.67 -15.78 12.01
N PRO A 15 12.51 -14.82 11.07
CA PRO A 15 11.73 -15.07 9.87
C PRO A 15 12.45 -16.08 8.97
N VAL A 16 11.68 -16.90 8.27
CA VAL A 16 12.19 -17.90 7.33
C VAL A 16 12.74 -17.24 6.07
N MET A 17 12.10 -16.16 5.62
CA MET A 17 12.50 -15.37 4.46
C MET A 17 12.48 -13.89 4.79
N GLU A 18 13.43 -13.15 4.25
CA GLU A 18 13.56 -11.71 4.46
C GLU A 18 13.68 -10.99 3.11
N PHE A 19 12.90 -9.92 2.98
CA PHE A 19 12.99 -9.02 1.83
C PHE A 19 13.07 -7.58 2.29
N GLN A 20 13.92 -6.80 1.65
CA GLN A 20 14.08 -5.37 1.90
C GLN A 20 13.90 -4.61 0.59
N GLY A 21 13.25 -3.44 0.67
CA GLY A 21 13.06 -2.59 -0.51
C GLY A 21 11.81 -2.87 -1.34
N LEU A 22 11.05 -3.92 -1.03
CA LEU A 22 9.83 -4.30 -1.78
C LEU A 22 8.77 -3.19 -1.86
N SER A 23 8.70 -2.29 -0.88
CA SER A 23 7.76 -1.17 -0.91
C SER A 23 8.13 -0.09 -1.92
N ALA A 24 9.38 -0.08 -2.40
CA ALA A 24 9.83 0.87 -3.40
C ALA A 24 9.58 0.35 -4.83
N ASP A 25 9.86 -0.92 -5.07
CA ASP A 25 9.75 -1.57 -6.38
C ASP A 25 9.46 -3.07 -6.21
N PRO A 26 8.19 -3.44 -5.97
CA PRO A 26 7.83 -4.85 -5.82
C PRO A 26 7.96 -5.57 -7.16
N THR A 27 8.71 -6.68 -7.15
CA THR A 27 8.92 -7.49 -8.35
C THR A 27 8.08 -8.76 -8.34
N TYR A 28 7.72 -9.22 -9.53
CA TYR A 28 7.02 -10.50 -9.69
C TYR A 28 7.88 -11.70 -9.27
N GLU A 29 9.20 -11.55 -9.39
CA GLU A 29 10.16 -12.60 -9.05
C GLU A 29 10.18 -12.89 -7.55
N GLU A 30 10.11 -11.87 -6.71
CA GLU A 30 10.02 -12.01 -5.25
C GLU A 30 8.68 -12.65 -4.84
N ALA A 31 7.58 -12.26 -5.48
CA ALA A 31 6.29 -12.92 -5.29
C ALA A 31 6.34 -14.41 -5.70
N ALA A 32 7.05 -14.73 -6.78
CA ALA A 32 7.25 -16.11 -7.22
C ALA A 32 8.06 -16.93 -6.21
N GLN A 33 9.12 -16.37 -5.64
CA GLN A 33 9.92 -17.04 -4.60
C GLN A 33 9.09 -17.35 -3.35
N ILE A 34 8.31 -16.36 -2.86
CA ILE A 34 7.44 -16.54 -1.70
C ILE A 34 6.38 -17.62 -1.97
N SER A 35 5.72 -17.52 -3.12
CA SER A 35 4.65 -18.46 -3.48
C SER A 35 5.16 -19.88 -3.69
N ALA A 36 6.35 -20.05 -4.28
CA ALA A 36 6.98 -21.36 -4.45
C ALA A 36 7.28 -22.01 -3.11
N TYR A 37 7.90 -21.27 -2.18
CA TYR A 37 8.21 -21.77 -0.84
C TYR A 37 6.94 -22.24 -0.11
N LEU A 38 5.87 -21.46 -0.15
CA LEU A 38 4.61 -21.81 0.53
C LEU A 38 3.90 -22.99 -0.14
N ALA A 39 3.89 -23.04 -1.48
CA ALA A 39 3.31 -24.16 -2.23
C ALA A 39 4.04 -25.48 -1.96
N GLU A 40 5.37 -25.45 -1.90
CA GLU A 40 6.17 -26.62 -1.55
C GLU A 40 5.93 -27.05 -0.10
N GLY A 41 5.94 -26.11 0.84
CA GLY A 41 5.67 -26.40 2.25
C GLY A 41 4.28 -26.98 2.49
N TYR A 42 3.27 -26.49 1.78
CA TYR A 42 1.91 -27.00 1.84
C TYR A 42 1.80 -28.42 1.24
N ARG A 43 2.39 -28.63 0.05
CA ARG A 43 2.43 -29.95 -0.61
C ARG A 43 3.14 -31.01 0.23
N ASP A 44 4.23 -30.62 0.90
CA ASP A 44 5.02 -31.52 1.73
C ASP A 44 4.39 -31.75 3.12
N GLY A 45 3.25 -31.15 3.43
CA GLY A 45 2.56 -31.26 4.71
C GLY A 45 3.31 -30.57 5.87
N LYS A 46 4.20 -29.63 5.56
CA LYS A 46 4.92 -28.81 6.56
C LYS A 46 4.13 -27.56 6.97
N LEU A 47 3.18 -27.16 6.14
CA LEU A 47 2.30 -26.01 6.34
C LEU A 47 0.86 -26.46 6.13
N ASP A 48 -0.01 -26.12 7.06
CA ASP A 48 -1.46 -26.40 6.99
C ASP A 48 -2.22 -25.19 6.43
N GLU A 49 -1.71 -23.98 6.67
CA GLU A 49 -2.36 -22.73 6.30
C GLU A 49 -1.33 -21.66 5.95
N ALA A 50 -1.69 -20.81 5.01
CA ALA A 50 -0.91 -19.59 4.72
C ALA A 50 -1.86 -18.39 4.64
N VAL A 51 -1.51 -17.33 5.38
CA VAL A 51 -2.25 -16.08 5.48
C VAL A 51 -1.35 -14.93 5.06
N ILE A 52 -1.85 -14.06 4.20
CA ILE A 52 -1.19 -12.79 3.86
C ILE A 52 -1.83 -11.68 4.70
N VAL A 53 -0.98 -10.86 5.33
CA VAL A 53 -1.39 -9.64 6.01
C VAL A 53 -0.74 -8.46 5.31
N TYR A 54 -1.53 -7.57 4.74
CA TYR A 54 -1.03 -6.43 3.98
C TYR A 54 -1.94 -5.19 4.08
N ASN A 55 -1.43 -4.04 3.66
CA ASN A 55 -2.21 -2.81 3.58
C ASN A 55 -2.86 -2.67 2.21
N HIS A 56 -4.20 -2.74 2.17
CA HIS A 56 -4.97 -2.45 0.98
C HIS A 56 -5.15 -0.94 0.79
N ALA A 57 -4.78 -0.43 -0.37
CA ALA A 57 -4.97 0.96 -0.76
C ALA A 57 -6.38 1.17 -1.35
N LYS A 58 -7.36 1.44 -0.48
CA LYS A 58 -8.73 1.74 -0.93
C LYS A 58 -8.77 3.00 -1.81
N ASN A 59 -7.98 4.00 -1.45
CA ASN A 59 -7.75 5.22 -2.22
C ASN A 59 -6.44 5.89 -1.75
N ALA A 60 -6.06 7.01 -2.36
CA ALA A 60 -4.82 7.72 -2.04
C ALA A 60 -4.73 8.21 -0.57
N ALA A 61 -5.84 8.33 0.15
CA ALA A 61 -5.90 8.85 1.52
C ALA A 61 -6.21 7.77 2.56
N GLU A 62 -6.88 6.69 2.16
CA GLU A 62 -7.39 5.66 3.06
C GLU A 62 -6.76 4.32 2.75
N GLN A 63 -6.17 3.72 3.78
CA GLN A 63 -5.60 2.39 3.75
C GLN A 63 -6.30 1.51 4.77
N ARG A 64 -6.44 0.25 4.46
CA ARG A 64 -7.04 -0.75 5.34
C ARG A 64 -6.13 -1.96 5.47
N LEU A 65 -5.91 -2.40 6.68
CA LEU A 65 -5.25 -3.69 6.93
C LEU A 65 -6.18 -4.81 6.47
N VAL A 66 -5.65 -5.69 5.63
CA VAL A 66 -6.34 -6.88 5.13
C VAL A 66 -5.56 -8.11 5.59
N GLU A 67 -6.30 -9.07 6.08
CA GLU A 67 -5.83 -10.42 6.39
C GLU A 67 -6.57 -11.37 5.45
N GLN A 68 -5.82 -12.12 4.66
CA GLN A 68 -6.37 -12.99 3.63
C GLN A 68 -5.71 -14.36 3.66
N GLN A 69 -6.51 -15.40 3.82
CA GLN A 69 -6.06 -16.77 3.67
C GLN A 69 -5.82 -17.07 2.20
N VAL A 70 -4.62 -17.57 1.87
CA VAL A 70 -4.23 -17.95 0.50
C VAL A 70 -4.08 -19.46 0.32
N LEU A 71 -3.84 -20.18 1.39
CA LEU A 71 -3.83 -21.65 1.46
C LEU A 71 -4.57 -22.12 2.70
N PRO A 72 -5.41 -23.15 2.62
CA PRO A 72 -5.94 -23.74 1.39
C PRO A 72 -6.76 -22.74 0.58
N VAL A 73 -6.78 -22.90 -0.74
CA VAL A 73 -7.56 -22.03 -1.63
C VAL A 73 -9.04 -22.38 -1.47
N ASN A 74 -9.84 -21.39 -1.11
CA ASN A 74 -11.31 -21.53 -1.02
C ASN A 74 -12.01 -20.47 -1.90
N GLN A 75 -13.29 -20.66 -2.15
CA GLN A 75 -14.08 -19.73 -3.00
C GLN A 75 -14.17 -18.31 -2.39
N GLN A 76 -14.18 -18.20 -1.06
CA GLN A 76 -14.24 -16.92 -0.36
C GLN A 76 -12.96 -16.11 -0.55
N SER A 77 -11.78 -16.77 -0.47
CA SER A 77 -10.48 -16.13 -0.72
C SER A 77 -10.40 -15.55 -2.14
N TYR A 78 -11.04 -16.20 -3.11
CA TYR A 78 -11.12 -15.70 -4.49
C TYR A 78 -11.99 -14.46 -4.61
N ALA A 79 -13.15 -14.46 -3.99
CA ALA A 79 -14.08 -13.33 -4.02
C ALA A 79 -13.51 -12.10 -3.31
N GLU A 80 -12.79 -12.29 -2.21
CA GLU A 80 -12.11 -11.22 -1.48
C GLU A 80 -10.95 -10.61 -2.28
N LEU A 81 -10.15 -11.46 -2.95
CA LEU A 81 -9.04 -11.00 -3.79
C LEU A 81 -9.51 -10.10 -4.93
N LEU A 82 -10.63 -10.47 -5.56
CA LEU A 82 -11.21 -9.71 -6.66
C LEU A 82 -12.04 -8.50 -6.20
N GLY A 83 -12.14 -8.27 -4.87
CA GLY A 83 -12.98 -7.21 -4.31
C GLY A 83 -14.47 -7.44 -4.56
N LEU A 84 -14.83 -8.64 -4.98
CA LEU A 84 -16.20 -9.07 -5.15
C LEU A 84 -16.74 -9.34 -3.75
N LYS A 85 -17.62 -8.48 -3.24
CA LYS A 85 -18.37 -8.83 -2.04
C LYS A 85 -19.12 -10.12 -2.37
N PRO A 86 -18.98 -11.18 -1.56
CA PRO A 86 -19.86 -12.33 -1.72
C PRO A 86 -21.29 -11.80 -1.53
N LYS A 87 -22.03 -11.65 -2.60
CA LYS A 87 -23.48 -11.69 -2.50
C LYS A 87 -23.76 -13.09 -1.98
N GLU A 88 -24.66 -13.21 -1.01
CA GLU A 88 -25.14 -14.50 -0.48
C GLU A 88 -25.69 -15.44 -1.57
N GLU A 89 -25.70 -15.00 -2.82
CA GLU A 89 -26.07 -15.73 -4.01
C GLU A 89 -24.84 -15.86 -4.89
N ASP A 90 -24.41 -17.10 -5.03
CA ASP A 90 -23.47 -17.70 -6.00
C ASP A 90 -22.62 -16.70 -6.82
N VAL A 91 -21.35 -16.53 -6.48
CA VAL A 91 -20.39 -15.67 -7.20
C VAL A 91 -20.32 -15.99 -8.70
N PHE A 92 -20.72 -17.20 -9.08
CA PHE A 92 -20.83 -17.66 -10.46
C PHE A 92 -22.22 -17.44 -11.07
N ALA A 93 -23.21 -16.95 -10.33
CA ALA A 93 -24.53 -16.67 -10.90
C ALA A 93 -24.46 -15.61 -12.00
N GLY A 94 -23.59 -14.61 -11.87
CA GLY A 94 -23.37 -13.59 -12.89
C GLY A 94 -22.65 -14.10 -14.15
N PHE A 95 -21.95 -15.23 -14.07
CA PHE A 95 -21.37 -15.92 -15.22
C PHE A 95 -22.31 -16.96 -15.81
N ARG A 96 -23.37 -17.32 -15.07
CA ARG A 96 -24.43 -18.24 -15.55
C ARG A 96 -25.59 -17.53 -16.20
N GLU A 97 -25.72 -16.21 -16.05
CA GLU A 97 -26.77 -15.47 -16.73
C GLU A 97 -26.38 -15.14 -18.17
N LYS A 98 -27.05 -15.86 -19.07
CA LYS A 98 -27.31 -15.51 -20.47
C LYS A 98 -26.33 -15.98 -21.54
N ASP A 99 -25.99 -17.24 -21.48
CA ASP A 99 -25.95 -17.96 -22.76
C ASP A 99 -26.51 -19.38 -22.59
N ASP A 100 -27.85 -19.51 -22.50
CA ASP A 100 -28.56 -20.77 -22.55
C ASP A 100 -28.33 -21.49 -23.90
N THR A 101 -27.50 -20.92 -24.78
CA THR A 101 -27.15 -21.47 -26.08
C THR A 101 -25.82 -22.21 -26.08
N VAL A 102 -25.00 -22.05 -25.05
CA VAL A 102 -23.81 -22.89 -24.85
C VAL A 102 -24.25 -24.02 -23.92
N PRO A 103 -24.43 -25.26 -24.42
CA PRO A 103 -24.60 -26.40 -23.53
C PRO A 103 -23.42 -26.37 -22.54
N PRO A 104 -23.54 -26.94 -21.32
CA PRO A 104 -22.39 -27.20 -20.46
C PRO A 104 -21.45 -28.09 -21.27
N GLY A 105 -20.75 -27.44 -22.18
CA GLY A 105 -19.89 -28.04 -23.16
C GLY A 105 -18.72 -28.61 -22.42
N ASP A 106 -18.29 -29.74 -22.82
CA ASP A 106 -17.04 -30.33 -22.43
C ASP A 106 -15.96 -29.26 -22.58
N LEU A 107 -15.47 -28.73 -21.44
CA LEU A 107 -14.27 -27.89 -21.43
C LEU A 107 -13.11 -28.80 -21.80
N ASP A 108 -12.59 -28.62 -23.01
CA ASP A 108 -11.40 -29.33 -23.45
C ASP A 108 -10.17 -28.69 -22.78
N PHE A 109 -9.49 -29.48 -21.98
CA PHE A 109 -8.23 -29.07 -21.32
C PHE A 109 -7.06 -29.64 -22.12
N GLU A 110 -6.15 -28.78 -22.55
CA GLU A 110 -4.89 -29.18 -23.18
C GLU A 110 -3.70 -28.92 -22.27
N PRO A 111 -2.84 -29.91 -21.94
CA PRO A 111 -2.92 -31.30 -22.36
C PRO A 111 -3.98 -32.15 -21.61
N ASP A 112 -4.28 -31.80 -20.36
CA ASP A 112 -5.24 -32.45 -19.47
C ASP A 112 -5.65 -31.50 -18.32
N ALA A 113 -6.77 -31.77 -17.68
CA ALA A 113 -7.35 -30.93 -16.63
C ALA A 113 -6.42 -30.81 -15.41
N GLU A 114 -5.71 -31.86 -15.03
CA GLU A 114 -4.82 -31.84 -13.87
C GLU A 114 -3.62 -30.92 -14.10
N SER A 115 -2.99 -30.99 -15.26
CA SER A 115 -1.86 -30.14 -15.65
C SER A 115 -2.26 -28.66 -15.70
N VAL A 116 -3.42 -28.37 -16.29
CA VAL A 116 -3.97 -27.01 -16.36
C VAL A 116 -4.27 -26.47 -14.96
N MET A 117 -4.95 -27.26 -14.12
CA MET A 117 -5.26 -26.85 -12.74
C MET A 117 -4.00 -26.63 -11.92
N ARG A 118 -2.99 -27.47 -12.05
CA ARG A 118 -1.70 -27.32 -11.36
C ARG A 118 -1.03 -26.01 -11.76
N TYR A 119 -1.02 -25.67 -13.03
CA TYR A 119 -0.49 -24.41 -13.54
C TYR A 119 -1.28 -23.20 -13.01
N LEU A 120 -2.61 -23.26 -13.09
CA LEU A 120 -3.49 -22.18 -12.62
C LEU A 120 -3.33 -21.92 -11.13
N MET A 121 -3.22 -22.97 -10.32
CA MET A 121 -3.02 -22.81 -8.86
C MET A 121 -1.70 -22.12 -8.54
N GLN A 122 -0.62 -22.48 -9.24
CA GLN A 122 0.66 -21.80 -9.08
C GLN A 122 0.63 -20.35 -9.54
N ALA A 123 -0.03 -20.09 -10.67
CA ALA A 123 -0.21 -18.73 -11.18
C ALA A 123 -1.06 -17.89 -10.22
N TYR A 124 -2.12 -18.46 -9.67
CA TYR A 124 -2.97 -17.82 -8.68
C TYR A 124 -2.18 -17.38 -7.45
N LEU A 125 -1.43 -18.29 -6.83
CA LEU A 125 -0.62 -17.96 -5.65
C LEU A 125 0.36 -16.83 -5.95
N ARG A 126 1.11 -16.93 -7.05
CA ARG A 126 2.06 -15.87 -7.45
C ARG A 126 1.37 -14.52 -7.63
N ASN A 127 0.24 -14.51 -8.31
CA ASN A 127 -0.52 -13.28 -8.55
C ASN A 127 -1.10 -12.72 -7.25
N ALA A 128 -1.57 -13.54 -6.33
CA ALA A 128 -2.07 -13.10 -5.03
C ALA A 128 -0.98 -12.38 -4.21
N PHE A 129 0.23 -12.95 -4.14
CA PHE A 129 1.36 -12.31 -3.48
C PHE A 129 1.81 -11.05 -4.19
N TYR A 130 1.93 -11.09 -5.52
CA TYR A 130 2.32 -9.92 -6.29
C TYR A 130 1.32 -8.78 -6.15
N PHE A 131 0.03 -9.08 -6.19
CA PHE A 131 -1.03 -8.09 -5.94
C PHE A 131 -0.90 -7.47 -4.55
N ALA A 132 -0.74 -8.27 -3.50
CA ALA A 132 -0.60 -7.78 -2.13
C ALA A 132 0.64 -6.88 -1.96
N LEU A 133 1.76 -7.21 -2.62
CA LEU A 133 2.97 -6.39 -2.63
C LEU A 133 2.75 -5.05 -3.33
N LEU A 134 2.14 -5.07 -4.53
CA LEU A 134 1.83 -3.85 -5.30
C LEU A 134 0.84 -2.95 -4.56
N ASP A 135 -0.21 -3.53 -4.01
CA ASP A 135 -1.26 -2.79 -3.31
C ASP A 135 -0.71 -2.12 -2.03
N SER A 136 0.10 -2.85 -1.28
CA SER A 136 0.80 -2.30 -0.11
C SER A 136 1.79 -1.19 -0.48
N ALA A 137 2.53 -1.35 -1.58
CA ALA A 137 3.44 -0.33 -2.11
C ALA A 137 2.67 0.93 -2.57
N ALA A 138 1.56 0.75 -3.27
CA ALA A 138 0.68 1.85 -3.69
C ALA A 138 0.13 2.62 -2.49
N GLY A 139 -0.30 1.91 -1.45
CA GLY A 139 -0.73 2.50 -0.19
C GLY A 139 0.36 3.34 0.49
N GLU A 140 1.58 2.82 0.57
CA GLU A 140 2.71 3.56 1.15
C GLU A 140 3.03 4.83 0.35
N GLN A 141 3.05 4.77 -0.99
CA GLN A 141 3.32 5.94 -1.83
C GLN A 141 2.18 6.97 -1.74
N GLY A 142 0.91 6.52 -1.66
CA GLY A 142 -0.24 7.38 -1.43
C GLY A 142 -0.16 8.14 -0.11
N ALA A 143 0.14 7.43 0.98
CA ALA A 143 0.32 8.03 2.30
C ALA A 143 1.50 9.01 2.33
N ARG A 144 2.62 8.66 1.73
CA ARG A 144 3.80 9.54 1.61
C ARG A 144 3.47 10.82 0.87
N ARG A 145 2.78 10.72 -0.27
CA ARG A 145 2.34 11.89 -1.05
C ARG A 145 1.46 12.82 -0.21
N ASN A 146 0.49 12.29 0.52
CA ASN A 146 -0.40 13.08 1.37
C ASN A 146 0.36 13.75 2.51
N ALA A 147 1.27 13.02 3.18
CA ALA A 147 2.10 13.58 4.24
C ALA A 147 3.00 14.72 3.72
N MET A 148 3.63 14.54 2.56
CA MET A 148 4.46 15.57 1.94
C MET A 148 3.66 16.79 1.50
N LYS A 149 2.44 16.59 0.99
CA LYS A 149 1.54 17.69 0.66
C LYS A 149 1.19 18.49 1.91
N SER A 150 0.77 17.85 2.98
CA SER A 150 0.45 18.52 4.24
C SER A 150 1.67 19.26 4.83
N ALA A 151 2.86 18.66 4.74
CA ALA A 151 4.09 19.32 5.17
C ALA A 151 4.39 20.58 4.35
N THR A 152 4.16 20.52 3.02
CA THR A 152 4.34 21.68 2.14
C THR A 152 3.34 22.80 2.46
N ASP A 153 2.08 22.46 2.67
CA ASP A 153 1.04 23.42 3.02
C ASP A 153 1.35 24.11 4.35
N ASN A 154 1.76 23.36 5.38
CA ASN A 154 2.18 23.89 6.68
C ASN A 154 3.42 24.79 6.54
N ALA A 155 4.39 24.42 5.71
CA ALA A 155 5.59 25.24 5.48
C ALA A 155 5.22 26.57 4.81
N ASN A 156 4.33 26.58 3.83
CA ASN A 156 3.86 27.80 3.17
C ASN A 156 3.11 28.73 4.14
N GLU A 157 2.29 28.19 5.03
CA GLU A 157 1.63 28.97 6.08
C GLU A 157 2.66 29.60 7.05
N MET A 158 3.66 28.84 7.45
CA MET A 158 4.74 29.33 8.31
C MET A 158 5.53 30.45 7.62
N VAL A 159 5.90 30.28 6.34
CA VAL A 159 6.58 31.33 5.54
C VAL A 159 5.73 32.60 5.47
N SER A 160 4.44 32.48 5.20
CA SER A 160 3.52 33.62 5.17
C SER A 160 3.46 34.35 6.53
N THR A 161 3.39 33.60 7.60
CA THR A 161 3.36 34.14 8.97
C THR A 161 4.67 34.85 9.32
N LEU A 162 5.82 34.22 9.05
CA LEU A 162 7.13 34.80 9.27
C LEU A 162 7.36 36.06 8.44
N THR A 163 6.91 36.07 7.18
CA THR A 163 6.99 37.26 6.32
C THR A 163 6.19 38.42 6.88
N ARG A 164 5.00 38.18 7.42
CA ARG A 164 4.21 39.24 8.09
C ARG A 164 4.91 39.78 9.34
N VAL A 165 5.48 38.89 10.15
CA VAL A 165 6.23 39.30 11.34
C VAL A 165 7.47 40.11 10.95
N TYR A 166 8.25 39.63 10.00
CA TYR A 166 9.41 40.30 9.46
C TYR A 166 9.08 41.73 8.97
N ASN A 167 8.05 41.87 8.14
CA ASN A 167 7.62 43.16 7.61
C ASN A 167 7.19 44.11 8.73
N ARG A 168 6.49 43.62 9.78
CA ARG A 168 6.11 44.40 10.95
C ARG A 168 7.34 44.91 11.71
N VAL A 169 8.30 44.04 12.01
CA VAL A 169 9.54 44.39 12.70
C VAL A 169 10.35 45.39 11.87
N ARG A 170 10.49 45.14 10.57
CA ARG A 170 11.19 46.06 9.66
C ARG A 170 10.55 47.44 9.64
N GLN A 171 9.24 47.54 9.53
CA GLN A 171 8.53 48.84 9.57
C GLN A 171 8.72 49.54 10.91
N GLY A 172 8.66 48.81 12.03
CA GLY A 172 8.93 49.34 13.35
C GLY A 172 10.33 49.92 13.46
N ALA A 173 11.34 49.18 13.01
CA ALA A 173 12.75 49.65 13.00
C ALA A 173 12.92 50.94 12.17
N ILE A 174 12.38 50.97 10.95
CA ILE A 174 12.44 52.14 10.07
C ILE A 174 11.75 53.35 10.75
N THR A 175 10.57 53.13 11.37
CA THR A 175 9.87 54.21 12.06
C THR A 175 10.66 54.74 13.24
N THR A 176 11.32 53.89 14.02
CA THR A 176 12.20 54.29 15.14
C THR A 176 13.37 55.10 14.64
N GLU A 177 14.07 54.63 13.58
CA GLU A 177 15.20 55.38 12.99
C GLU A 177 14.78 56.78 12.51
N ILE A 178 13.64 56.88 11.81
CA ILE A 178 13.12 58.17 11.34
C ILE A 178 12.79 59.07 12.54
N THR A 179 12.17 58.54 13.58
CA THR A 179 11.82 59.31 14.79
C THR A 179 13.05 59.82 15.51
N GLU A 180 14.09 58.99 15.60
CA GLU A 180 15.38 59.38 16.22
C GLU A 180 16.09 60.47 15.41
N ILE A 181 16.12 60.36 14.07
CA ILE A 181 16.71 61.40 13.20
C ILE A 181 15.95 62.73 13.33
N VAL A 182 14.61 62.67 13.26
CA VAL A 182 13.77 63.88 13.36
C VAL A 182 13.90 64.52 14.77
N GLY A 183 13.87 63.69 15.82
CA GLY A 183 14.08 64.16 17.20
C GLY A 183 15.45 64.76 17.42
N GLY A 184 16.49 64.16 16.85
CA GLY A 184 17.85 64.71 16.88
C GLY A 184 18.00 66.03 16.13
N ALA A 185 17.37 66.16 14.96
CA ALA A 185 17.35 67.42 14.19
C ALA A 185 16.63 68.53 14.94
N ALA A 186 15.46 68.25 15.51
CA ALA A 186 14.72 69.24 16.33
C ALA A 186 15.49 69.70 17.55
N ALA A 187 16.29 68.86 18.18
CA ALA A 187 17.14 69.23 19.35
C ALA A 187 18.38 70.11 19.00
N LEU A 188 18.73 70.15 17.70
CA LEU A 188 19.85 71.01 17.22
C LEU A 188 19.38 72.37 16.73
N GLU A 189 18.06 72.58 16.55
CA GLU A 189 17.45 73.85 16.14
C GLU A 189 17.06 74.74 17.35
N GLU A 190 17.12 74.23 18.59
CA GLU A 190 17.04 75.00 19.83
C GLU A 190 18.46 75.43 20.37
#